data_f07a60037ef444df5bf28baea084e2f2
#
_entry.id   f07a60037ef444df5bf28baea084e2f2
#
_cell.length_a   1.000
_cell.length_b   1.000
_cell.length_c   1.000
_cell.angle_alpha   90.00
_cell.angle_beta   90.00
_cell.angle_gamma   90.00
#
_symmetry.space_group_name_H-M   'P 1'
#
loop_
_entity.id
_entity.type
_entity.pdbx_description
1 polymer ?
#
loop_
_entity_poly.entity_id
_entity_poly.type
_entity_poly.pdbx_seq_one_letter_code
_entity_poly.pdbx_strand_id
1 'polypeptide(L)'
;PSLVGSEMCIRDRVIIAGELLKKSESLLDQDIHPTIIAMGYRQAAEKAQEILDDIAIDSVDEETLIKVAMTAMTGKGTEAAREPLAKLIVDAVQKVAEDGAVDTDNIKIEKKDGAVVEDSTLVEGVIVDKERVHPGMPSEVKDAKIALVNSPLEVKETEVDAEIRITDPAQMQAFIEQEEKMVKDMVDKVAESGANVLFAQKGIDDLAQHYLSKAGILAVRRVKKSDIEKLARATGANVVTNLEDLTADDLGEAGIVEERKVSGEEMIFVEESSVAKSVTLFVRGSTKHIVDEIVRAIEDAIGVVAATVEDDKVVAGGGAPEIAMAKKLKDYADSISGREQLAVNAFAEALEIVPKTLAENAGLDSIDSLVDLRAAHENSAVMGLDVFTGKVADMKEAGVIEPKRVKKQAIQSASEAAEMISRIDDVIDSSGTGD
;
A
#
# COMPACT_ATOMS: atom_id res chain seq x y z
N PRO A 1 3.79 -4.49 10.13
CA PRO A 1 2.64 -3.85 10.78
C PRO A 1 1.63 -3.20 9.85
N SER A 2 1.94 -2.96 8.56
CA SER A 2 1.08 -2.14 7.67
C SER A 2 0.05 -2.93 6.84
N LEU A 3 0.06 -4.25 6.83
CA LEU A 3 -0.92 -5.11 6.13
C LEU A 3 -2.32 -5.10 6.76
N VAL A 4 -2.49 -4.39 7.84
CA VAL A 4 -3.75 -4.26 8.58
C VAL A 4 -4.80 -3.45 7.80
N GLY A 5 -4.45 -2.84 6.67
CA GLY A 5 -5.25 -1.85 5.96
C GLY A 5 -5.88 -2.26 4.63
N SER A 6 -5.75 -3.51 4.14
CA SER A 6 -6.46 -3.84 2.91
C SER A 6 -7.97 -3.84 3.17
N GLU A 7 -8.74 -3.11 2.36
CA GLU A 7 -10.20 -3.01 2.49
C GLU A 7 -10.89 -4.38 2.49
N MET A 8 -10.33 -5.36 1.78
CA MET A 8 -10.83 -6.72 1.69
C MET A 8 -10.81 -7.42 3.05
N CYS A 9 -9.72 -7.25 3.83
CA CYS A 9 -9.59 -7.80 5.17
C CYS A 9 -10.53 -7.12 6.18
N ILE A 10 -10.82 -5.83 6.03
CA ILE A 10 -11.72 -5.09 6.92
C ILE A 10 -13.16 -5.57 6.78
N ARG A 11 -13.65 -5.80 5.57
CA ARG A 11 -15.03 -6.27 5.33
C ARG A 11 -15.27 -7.64 5.97
N ASP A 12 -14.39 -8.61 5.72
CA ASP A 12 -14.49 -9.95 6.30
C ASP A 12 -14.49 -9.88 7.83
N ARG A 13 -13.59 -9.08 8.43
CA ARG A 13 -13.52 -8.89 9.90
C ARG A 13 -14.83 -8.37 10.48
N VAL A 14 -15.40 -7.34 9.87
CA VAL A 14 -16.63 -6.71 10.36
C VAL A 14 -17.82 -7.64 10.24
N ILE A 15 -17.94 -8.37 9.12
CA ILE A 15 -19.04 -9.30 8.87
C ILE A 15 -18.95 -10.48 9.85
N ILE A 16 -17.77 -11.09 10.02
CA ILE A 16 -17.57 -12.20 10.97
C ILE A 16 -17.82 -11.72 12.41
N ALA A 17 -17.25 -10.57 12.81
CA ALA A 17 -17.45 -10.03 14.16
C ALA A 17 -18.93 -9.75 14.45
N GLY A 18 -19.66 -9.16 13.50
CA GLY A 18 -21.09 -8.90 13.63
C GLY A 18 -21.90 -10.18 13.78
N GLU A 19 -21.59 -11.24 13.01
CA GLU A 19 -22.29 -12.52 13.13
C GLU A 19 -21.92 -13.25 14.44
N LEU A 20 -20.65 -13.17 14.89
CA LEU A 20 -20.25 -13.70 16.19
C LEU A 20 -21.01 -13.03 17.35
N LEU A 21 -21.19 -11.71 17.31
CA LEU A 21 -21.96 -10.98 18.33
C LEU A 21 -23.43 -11.39 18.31
N LYS A 22 -24.04 -11.53 17.14
CA LYS A 22 -25.41 -12.01 16.99
C LYS A 22 -25.60 -13.43 17.51
N LYS A 23 -24.62 -14.31 17.27
CA LYS A 23 -24.60 -15.66 17.83
C LYS A 23 -24.38 -15.62 19.36
N SER A 24 -23.55 -14.72 19.85
CA SER A 24 -23.37 -14.50 21.30
C SER A 24 -24.68 -14.11 21.99
N GLU A 25 -25.46 -13.19 21.42
CA GLU A 25 -26.78 -12.82 21.93
C GLU A 25 -27.70 -14.05 22.05
N SER A 26 -27.76 -14.88 20.98
CA SER A 26 -28.54 -16.12 21.00
C SER A 26 -28.09 -17.13 22.07
N LEU A 27 -26.81 -17.16 22.43
CA LEU A 27 -26.29 -18.00 23.50
C LEU A 27 -26.60 -17.43 24.89
N LEU A 28 -26.56 -16.11 25.05
CA LEU A 28 -26.97 -15.43 26.28
C LEU A 28 -28.45 -15.70 26.60
N ASP A 29 -29.32 -15.68 25.58
CA ASP A 29 -30.74 -16.03 25.71
C ASP A 29 -30.96 -17.49 26.16
N GLN A 30 -29.97 -18.36 25.98
CA GLN A 30 -29.96 -19.75 26.45
C GLN A 30 -29.26 -19.92 27.81
N ASP A 31 -29.09 -18.83 28.57
CA ASP A 31 -28.40 -18.83 29.89
C ASP A 31 -26.94 -19.33 29.83
N ILE A 32 -26.23 -19.09 28.69
CA ILE A 32 -24.79 -19.33 28.62
C ILE A 32 -24.05 -18.08 29.09
N HIS A 33 -23.23 -18.22 30.10
CA HIS A 33 -22.49 -17.11 30.70
C HIS A 33 -21.49 -16.49 29.70
N PRO A 34 -21.34 -15.14 29.61
CA PRO A 34 -20.42 -14.46 28.69
C PRO A 34 -18.99 -14.98 28.71
N THR A 35 -18.49 -15.35 29.90
CA THR A 35 -17.14 -15.91 30.04
C THR A 35 -16.99 -17.25 29.32
N ILE A 36 -18.02 -18.09 29.29
CA ILE A 36 -18.02 -19.39 28.61
C ILE A 36 -18.03 -19.14 27.09
N ILE A 37 -18.83 -18.19 26.62
CA ILE A 37 -18.88 -17.79 25.22
C ILE A 37 -17.50 -17.32 24.75
N ALA A 38 -16.88 -16.40 25.51
CA ALA A 38 -15.55 -15.89 25.21
C ALA A 38 -14.46 -16.97 25.19
N MET A 39 -14.53 -17.92 26.14
CA MET A 39 -13.61 -19.07 26.16
C MET A 39 -13.79 -19.96 24.92
N GLY A 40 -15.04 -20.29 24.56
CA GLY A 40 -15.33 -21.09 23.38
C GLY A 40 -14.93 -20.39 22.07
N TYR A 41 -15.14 -19.09 21.96
CA TYR A 41 -14.70 -18.30 20.78
C TYR A 41 -13.18 -18.29 20.64
N ARG A 42 -12.44 -18.15 21.75
CA ARG A 42 -10.97 -18.23 21.74
C ARG A 42 -10.48 -19.59 21.28
N GLN A 43 -11.04 -20.68 21.84
CA GLN A 43 -10.69 -22.04 21.45
C GLN A 43 -11.01 -22.29 19.96
N ALA A 44 -12.16 -21.79 19.48
CA ALA A 44 -12.54 -21.90 18.09
C ALA A 44 -11.59 -21.11 17.17
N ALA A 45 -11.19 -19.89 17.55
CA ALA A 45 -10.26 -19.07 16.78
C ALA A 45 -8.86 -19.70 16.70
N GLU A 46 -8.34 -20.25 17.81
CA GLU A 46 -7.08 -20.99 17.83
C GLU A 46 -7.16 -22.23 16.93
N LYS A 47 -8.23 -23.01 17.04
CA LYS A 47 -8.43 -24.18 16.19
C LYS A 47 -8.63 -23.84 14.72
N ALA A 48 -9.33 -22.75 14.41
CA ALA A 48 -9.47 -22.25 13.03
C ALA A 48 -8.12 -21.92 12.40
N GLN A 49 -7.17 -21.35 13.16
CA GLN A 49 -5.81 -21.09 12.66
C GLN A 49 -5.05 -22.39 12.33
N GLU A 50 -5.15 -23.42 13.18
CA GLU A 50 -4.57 -24.74 12.89
C GLU A 50 -5.17 -25.34 11.60
N ILE A 51 -6.50 -25.22 11.42
CA ILE A 51 -7.18 -25.70 10.23
C ILE A 51 -6.73 -24.93 8.98
N LEU A 52 -6.54 -23.60 9.09
CA LEU A 52 -5.99 -22.79 8.00
C LEU A 52 -4.57 -23.23 7.63
N ASP A 53 -3.74 -23.57 8.60
CA ASP A 53 -2.40 -24.11 8.34
C ASP A 53 -2.44 -25.47 7.61
N ASP A 54 -3.41 -26.32 7.96
CA ASP A 54 -3.61 -27.65 7.31
C ASP A 54 -4.10 -27.55 5.85
N ILE A 55 -4.95 -26.55 5.53
CA ILE A 55 -5.53 -26.39 4.18
C ILE A 55 -4.73 -25.45 3.30
N ALA A 56 -3.69 -24.82 3.84
CA ALA A 56 -2.83 -23.91 3.09
C ALA A 56 -2.07 -24.65 1.98
N ILE A 57 -1.87 -23.94 0.88
CA ILE A 57 -1.09 -24.37 -0.26
C ILE A 57 0.27 -23.74 -0.13
N ASP A 58 1.31 -24.56 -0.06
CA ASP A 58 2.72 -24.14 0.01
C ASP A 58 3.32 -24.03 -1.40
N SER A 59 4.47 -23.36 -1.50
CA SER A 59 5.26 -23.20 -2.72
C SER A 59 4.55 -22.33 -3.75
N VAL A 60 4.56 -21.05 -3.50
CA VAL A 60 3.92 -20.04 -4.34
C VAL A 60 4.86 -19.65 -5.49
N ASP A 61 4.45 -19.99 -6.72
CA ASP A 61 5.13 -19.56 -7.93
C ASP A 61 4.62 -18.20 -8.44
N GLU A 62 5.29 -17.65 -9.44
CA GLU A 62 4.92 -16.37 -10.05
C GLU A 62 3.49 -16.37 -10.61
N GLU A 63 3.04 -17.48 -11.21
CA GLU A 63 1.68 -17.61 -11.72
C GLU A 63 0.66 -17.49 -10.58
N THR A 64 0.95 -18.08 -9.43
CA THR A 64 0.12 -17.98 -8.22
C THR A 64 0.11 -16.54 -7.67
N LEU A 65 1.24 -15.83 -7.66
CA LEU A 65 1.28 -14.42 -7.26
C LEU A 65 0.43 -13.54 -8.17
N ILE A 66 0.47 -13.78 -9.48
CA ILE A 66 -0.39 -13.07 -10.45
C ILE A 66 -1.88 -13.33 -10.15
N LYS A 67 -2.26 -14.58 -9.88
CA LYS A 67 -3.64 -14.94 -9.51
C LYS A 67 -4.09 -14.27 -8.21
N VAL A 68 -3.20 -14.20 -7.22
CA VAL A 68 -3.44 -13.49 -5.95
C VAL A 68 -3.67 -12.00 -6.21
N ALA A 69 -2.83 -11.35 -7.00
CA ALA A 69 -3.00 -9.95 -7.38
C ALA A 69 -4.33 -9.73 -8.14
N MET A 70 -4.66 -10.60 -9.09
CA MET A 70 -5.92 -10.53 -9.85
C MET A 70 -7.14 -10.67 -8.94
N THR A 71 -7.10 -11.57 -7.97
CA THR A 71 -8.18 -11.78 -6.98
C THR A 71 -8.39 -10.51 -6.15
N ALA A 72 -7.31 -9.87 -5.68
CA ALA A 72 -7.36 -8.63 -4.89
C ALA A 72 -7.94 -7.44 -5.66
N MET A 73 -7.79 -7.41 -6.98
CA MET A 73 -8.31 -6.34 -7.85
C MET A 73 -9.71 -6.61 -8.40
N THR A 74 -10.31 -7.79 -8.15
CA THR A 74 -11.63 -8.14 -8.67
C THR A 74 -12.72 -7.22 -8.12
N GLY A 75 -13.62 -6.73 -8.98
CA GLY A 75 -14.72 -5.84 -8.61
C GLY A 75 -14.33 -4.39 -8.35
N LYS A 76 -13.12 -3.96 -8.74
CA LYS A 76 -12.57 -2.61 -8.49
C LYS A 76 -12.34 -1.80 -9.77
N GLY A 77 -13.14 -2.01 -10.82
CA GLY A 77 -13.05 -1.24 -12.07
C GLY A 77 -11.80 -1.51 -12.91
N THR A 78 -11.08 -2.59 -12.64
CA THR A 78 -9.82 -2.96 -13.32
C THR A 78 -9.97 -4.11 -14.30
N GLU A 79 -11.18 -4.59 -14.55
CA GLU A 79 -11.45 -5.86 -15.24
C GLU A 79 -10.76 -5.98 -16.61
N ALA A 80 -10.73 -4.89 -17.39
CA ALA A 80 -10.13 -4.89 -18.73
C ALA A 80 -8.60 -5.03 -18.72
N ALA A 81 -7.93 -4.49 -17.71
CA ALA A 81 -6.47 -4.45 -17.59
C ALA A 81 -5.94 -5.23 -16.38
N ARG A 82 -6.77 -6.08 -15.75
CA ARG A 82 -6.45 -6.77 -14.50
C ARG A 82 -5.20 -7.63 -14.59
N GLU A 83 -5.05 -8.43 -15.63
CA GLU A 83 -3.89 -9.30 -15.81
C GLU A 83 -2.59 -8.52 -16.10
N PRO A 84 -2.56 -7.53 -17.02
CA PRO A 84 -1.38 -6.67 -17.18
C PRO A 84 -0.96 -5.94 -15.90
N LEU A 85 -1.92 -5.37 -15.16
CA LEU A 85 -1.63 -4.71 -13.88
C LEU A 85 -1.11 -5.70 -12.83
N ALA A 86 -1.68 -6.91 -12.74
CA ALA A 86 -1.21 -7.93 -11.83
C ALA A 86 0.26 -8.31 -12.07
N LYS A 87 0.66 -8.45 -13.34
CA LYS A 87 2.07 -8.70 -13.70
C LYS A 87 2.99 -7.57 -13.26
N LEU A 88 2.61 -6.31 -13.53
CA LEU A 88 3.39 -5.15 -13.08
C LEU A 88 3.54 -5.09 -11.56
N ILE A 89 2.48 -5.46 -10.82
CA ILE A 89 2.51 -5.50 -9.36
C ILE A 89 3.43 -6.59 -8.85
N VAL A 90 3.35 -7.80 -9.41
CA VAL A 90 4.23 -8.92 -9.04
C VAL A 90 5.68 -8.57 -9.34
N ASP A 91 5.98 -8.04 -10.52
CA ASP A 91 7.32 -7.59 -10.90
C ASP A 91 7.83 -6.52 -9.92
N ALA A 92 6.99 -5.54 -9.53
CA ALA A 92 7.36 -4.50 -8.58
C ALA A 92 7.69 -5.07 -7.20
N VAL A 93 6.85 -5.97 -6.68
CA VAL A 93 7.05 -6.60 -5.37
C VAL A 93 8.30 -7.48 -5.37
N GLN A 94 8.53 -8.29 -6.41
CA GLN A 94 9.71 -9.14 -6.53
C GLN A 94 11.02 -8.33 -6.60
N LYS A 95 11.00 -7.17 -7.27
CA LYS A 95 12.18 -6.30 -7.37
C LYS A 95 12.57 -5.65 -6.03
N VAL A 96 11.62 -5.37 -5.17
CA VAL A 96 11.89 -4.77 -3.85
C VAL A 96 12.01 -5.80 -2.72
N ALA A 97 11.75 -7.09 -3.01
CA ALA A 97 11.90 -8.16 -2.05
C ALA A 97 13.37 -8.44 -1.73
N GLU A 98 13.71 -8.56 -0.44
CA GLU A 98 15.04 -8.90 0.07
C GLU A 98 14.93 -9.99 1.12
N ASP A 99 15.65 -11.08 0.94
CA ASP A 99 15.75 -12.18 1.93
C ASP A 99 14.37 -12.68 2.44
N GLY A 100 13.34 -12.65 1.57
CA GLY A 100 11.98 -13.05 1.90
C GLY A 100 11.14 -11.99 2.64
N ALA A 101 11.66 -10.78 2.83
CA ALA A 101 10.91 -9.63 3.34
C ALA A 101 10.61 -8.64 2.20
N VAL A 102 9.47 -7.95 2.28
CA VAL A 102 9.04 -6.96 1.28
C VAL A 102 8.79 -5.63 1.95
N ASP A 103 9.65 -4.63 1.66
CA ASP A 103 9.40 -3.25 2.06
C ASP A 103 8.58 -2.54 0.99
N THR A 104 7.27 -2.51 1.17
CA THR A 104 6.32 -1.88 0.23
C THR A 104 6.50 -0.36 0.12
N ASP A 105 7.19 0.30 1.06
CA ASP A 105 7.53 1.72 1.00
C ASP A 105 8.51 2.02 -0.14
N ASN A 106 9.23 1.01 -0.63
CA ASN A 106 10.11 1.09 -1.79
C ASN A 106 9.35 1.05 -3.14
N ILE A 107 8.05 0.75 -3.13
CA ILE A 107 7.19 0.85 -4.31
C ILE A 107 6.50 2.20 -4.30
N LYS A 108 6.82 3.05 -5.27
CA LYS A 108 6.10 4.31 -5.51
C LYS A 108 4.96 4.07 -6.48
N ILE A 109 3.78 4.61 -6.20
CA ILE A 109 2.71 4.71 -7.18
C ILE A 109 2.63 6.17 -7.63
N GLU A 110 2.91 6.40 -8.91
CA GLU A 110 2.71 7.69 -9.54
C GLU A 110 1.58 7.56 -10.55
N LYS A 111 0.72 8.58 -10.65
CA LYS A 111 -0.51 8.50 -11.42
C LYS A 111 -0.67 9.69 -12.36
N LYS A 112 -1.16 9.41 -13.59
CA LYS A 112 -1.46 10.45 -14.57
C LYS A 112 -2.63 10.03 -15.45
N ASP A 113 -3.64 10.88 -15.56
CA ASP A 113 -4.78 10.68 -16.46
C ASP A 113 -4.46 11.02 -17.93
N GLY A 114 -5.43 10.79 -18.82
CA GLY A 114 -5.31 11.10 -20.25
C GLY A 114 -4.68 9.99 -21.10
N ALA A 115 -4.70 8.74 -20.64
CA ALA A 115 -4.30 7.55 -21.41
C ALA A 115 -5.18 6.34 -21.04
N VAL A 116 -4.96 5.19 -21.63
CA VAL A 116 -5.63 3.94 -21.24
C VAL A 116 -4.86 3.24 -20.14
N VAL A 117 -5.53 2.35 -19.40
CA VAL A 117 -4.94 1.66 -18.24
C VAL A 117 -3.78 0.75 -18.65
N GLU A 118 -3.86 0.19 -19.84
CA GLU A 118 -2.83 -0.67 -20.46
C GLU A 118 -1.50 0.07 -20.72
N ASP A 119 -1.51 1.41 -20.72
CA ASP A 119 -0.30 2.23 -20.82
C ASP A 119 0.43 2.39 -19.48
N SER A 120 -0.06 1.73 -18.42
CA SER A 120 0.63 1.69 -17.13
C SER A 120 1.92 0.89 -17.25
N THR A 121 2.96 1.36 -16.60
CA THR A 121 4.31 0.76 -16.70
C THR A 121 5.01 0.68 -15.35
N LEU A 122 5.94 -0.25 -15.23
CA LEU A 122 6.88 -0.31 -14.12
C LEU A 122 8.18 0.40 -14.53
N VAL A 123 8.59 1.39 -13.73
CA VAL A 123 9.83 2.13 -13.91
C VAL A 123 10.82 1.74 -12.80
N GLU A 124 12.00 1.29 -13.19
CA GLU A 124 13.09 0.96 -12.26
C GLU A 124 13.77 2.25 -11.81
N GLY A 125 13.17 2.89 -10.81
CA GLY A 125 13.62 4.18 -10.33
C GLY A 125 12.47 5.00 -9.75
N VAL A 126 12.66 6.32 -9.68
CA VAL A 126 11.72 7.26 -9.08
C VAL A 126 11.24 8.28 -10.09
N ILE A 127 9.92 8.42 -10.24
CA ILE A 127 9.29 9.49 -11.01
C ILE A 127 8.93 10.61 -10.04
N VAL A 128 9.30 11.84 -10.36
CA VAL A 128 8.94 13.05 -9.60
C VAL A 128 8.01 13.91 -10.44
N ASP A 129 6.80 14.17 -9.95
CA ASP A 129 5.79 15.03 -10.61
C ASP A 129 6.17 16.51 -10.43
N LYS A 130 7.26 16.88 -11.08
CA LYS A 130 7.85 18.23 -11.13
C LYS A 130 8.60 18.42 -12.44
N GLU A 131 8.75 19.67 -12.84
CA GLU A 131 9.56 20.10 -13.98
C GLU A 131 10.92 20.67 -13.50
N ARG A 132 11.91 20.74 -14.39
CA ARG A 132 13.14 21.49 -14.13
C ARG A 132 12.80 22.98 -13.97
N VAL A 133 13.52 23.65 -13.08
CA VAL A 133 13.16 25.03 -12.68
C VAL A 133 13.50 26.10 -13.73
N HIS A 134 14.37 25.79 -14.71
CA HIS A 134 14.77 26.75 -15.73
C HIS A 134 14.97 26.08 -17.11
N PRO A 135 14.42 26.62 -18.20
CA PRO A 135 14.47 26.01 -19.54
C PRO A 135 15.87 25.89 -20.14
N GLY A 136 16.84 26.67 -19.65
CA GLY A 136 18.24 26.57 -20.06
C GLY A 136 19.03 25.42 -19.43
N MET A 137 18.44 24.71 -18.49
CA MET A 137 19.03 23.50 -17.89
C MET A 137 18.95 22.33 -18.86
N PRO A 138 19.85 21.33 -18.74
CA PRO A 138 19.73 20.09 -19.52
C PRO A 138 18.40 19.39 -19.24
N SER A 139 17.76 18.84 -20.27
CA SER A 139 16.56 18.01 -20.13
C SER A 139 16.88 16.55 -19.87
N GLU A 140 18.13 16.14 -20.11
CA GLU A 140 18.66 14.78 -19.90
C GLU A 140 20.06 14.90 -19.32
N VAL A 141 20.33 14.11 -18.30
CA VAL A 141 21.65 13.98 -17.66
C VAL A 141 21.97 12.49 -17.53
N LYS A 142 23.04 12.05 -18.19
CA LYS A 142 23.59 10.69 -18.06
C LYS A 142 24.68 10.65 -17.00
N ASP A 143 24.89 9.48 -16.39
CA ASP A 143 25.82 9.31 -15.27
C ASP A 143 25.55 10.36 -14.19
N ALA A 144 24.28 10.44 -13.77
CA ALA A 144 23.78 11.48 -12.90
C ALA A 144 24.36 11.35 -11.49
N LYS A 145 24.93 12.44 -10.99
CA LYS A 145 25.34 12.63 -9.60
C LYS A 145 24.33 13.55 -8.92
N ILE A 146 23.57 12.98 -8.01
CA ILE A 146 22.34 13.59 -7.50
C ILE A 146 22.55 14.12 -6.09
N ALA A 147 22.38 15.42 -5.92
CA ALA A 147 22.33 16.06 -4.59
C ALA A 147 20.87 16.20 -4.12
N LEU A 148 20.59 15.76 -2.89
CA LEU A 148 19.29 15.89 -2.23
C LEU A 148 19.39 16.91 -1.08
N VAL A 149 18.68 18.03 -1.19
CA VAL A 149 18.83 19.14 -0.26
C VAL A 149 17.47 19.52 0.36
N ASN A 150 17.44 19.55 1.70
CA ASN A 150 16.30 20.05 2.48
C ASN A 150 16.60 21.47 3.04
N SER A 151 17.24 22.32 2.24
CA SER A 151 17.53 23.72 2.54
C SER A 151 17.03 24.59 1.38
N PRO A 152 16.55 25.81 1.61
CA PRO A 152 16.25 26.73 0.54
C PRO A 152 17.54 27.23 -0.11
N LEU A 153 17.54 27.37 -1.42
CA LEU A 153 18.55 28.12 -2.17
C LEU A 153 18.00 29.52 -2.45
N GLU A 154 17.70 30.23 -1.38
CA GLU A 154 17.10 31.56 -1.37
C GLU A 154 17.84 32.42 -0.36
N VAL A 155 17.90 33.71 -0.60
CA VAL A 155 18.42 34.65 0.44
C VAL A 155 17.47 34.60 1.63
N LYS A 156 17.99 34.32 2.82
CA LYS A 156 17.18 34.31 4.04
C LYS A 156 16.67 35.69 4.34
N GLU A 157 15.36 35.83 4.36
CA GLU A 157 14.73 37.00 4.96
C GLU A 157 15.06 37.04 6.49
N THR A 158 15.21 38.23 7.04
CA THR A 158 15.46 38.39 8.48
C THR A 158 14.26 37.90 9.28
N GLU A 159 14.49 37.08 10.31
CA GLU A 159 13.43 36.55 11.20
C GLU A 159 12.72 37.62 12.02
N VAL A 160 13.20 38.88 11.97
CA VAL A 160 12.66 40.05 12.66
C VAL A 160 12.32 41.09 11.61
N ASP A 161 11.18 41.78 11.76
CA ASP A 161 10.80 42.95 10.97
C ASP A 161 11.84 44.07 11.15
N ALA A 162 12.96 43.94 10.47
CA ALA A 162 14.02 44.92 10.44
C ALA A 162 13.89 45.74 9.16
N GLU A 163 13.41 46.99 9.28
CA GLU A 163 13.47 47.96 8.18
C GLU A 163 14.90 48.48 8.02
N ILE A 164 15.57 48.08 6.93
CA ILE A 164 16.83 48.69 6.53
C ILE A 164 16.49 49.94 5.71
N ARG A 165 16.70 51.11 6.26
CA ARG A 165 16.54 52.39 5.53
C ARG A 165 17.80 52.70 4.73
N ILE A 166 17.78 52.39 3.44
CA ILE A 166 18.86 52.73 2.54
C ILE A 166 18.55 54.12 1.97
N THR A 167 19.45 55.09 2.25
CA THR A 167 19.33 56.46 1.79
C THR A 167 20.33 56.83 0.69
N ASP A 168 21.31 55.95 0.45
CA ASP A 168 22.37 56.14 -0.54
C ASP A 168 22.28 55.06 -1.65
N PRO A 169 22.25 55.45 -2.92
CA PRO A 169 22.29 54.53 -4.05
C PRO A 169 23.48 53.56 -4.03
N ALA A 170 24.64 54.00 -3.50
CA ALA A 170 25.82 53.14 -3.40
C ALA A 170 25.63 52.01 -2.36
N GLN A 171 24.90 52.27 -1.26
CA GLN A 171 24.54 51.22 -0.29
C GLN A 171 23.55 50.21 -0.89
N MET A 172 22.57 50.67 -1.69
CA MET A 172 21.64 49.80 -2.41
C MET A 172 22.41 48.86 -3.32
N GLN A 173 23.34 49.37 -4.11
CA GLN A 173 24.16 48.57 -5.01
C GLN A 173 24.98 47.51 -4.26
N ALA A 174 25.59 47.89 -3.13
CA ALA A 174 26.37 46.97 -2.32
C ALA A 174 25.51 45.83 -1.70
N PHE A 175 24.25 46.10 -1.34
CA PHE A 175 23.31 45.07 -0.90
C PHE A 175 22.96 44.09 -1.99
N ILE A 176 22.65 44.59 -3.19
CA ILE A 176 22.34 43.74 -4.35
C ILE A 176 23.55 42.83 -4.69
N GLU A 177 24.75 43.39 -4.70
CA GLU A 177 25.98 42.65 -4.97
C GLU A 177 26.25 41.58 -3.89
N GLN A 178 25.90 41.88 -2.61
CA GLN A 178 26.03 40.95 -1.50
C GLN A 178 25.02 39.78 -1.64
N GLU A 179 23.75 40.06 -1.95
CA GLU A 179 22.72 39.08 -2.18
C GLU A 179 23.10 38.17 -3.37
N GLU A 180 23.54 38.77 -4.49
CA GLU A 180 24.00 38.03 -5.65
C GLU A 180 25.18 37.09 -5.32
N LYS A 181 26.14 37.60 -4.52
CA LYS A 181 27.27 36.79 -4.07
C LYS A 181 26.81 35.63 -3.18
N MET A 182 25.89 35.84 -2.25
CA MET A 182 25.36 34.76 -1.37
C MET A 182 24.71 33.66 -2.18
N VAL A 183 23.85 34.05 -3.15
CA VAL A 183 23.19 33.06 -4.02
C VAL A 183 24.21 32.31 -4.87
N LYS A 184 25.21 33.03 -5.40
CA LYS A 184 26.29 32.40 -6.16
C LYS A 184 27.11 31.43 -5.32
N ASP A 185 27.49 31.82 -4.11
CA ASP A 185 28.24 30.95 -3.19
C ASP A 185 27.45 29.65 -2.89
N MET A 186 26.10 29.70 -2.77
CA MET A 186 25.24 28.52 -2.62
C MET A 186 25.31 27.59 -3.85
N VAL A 187 25.26 28.16 -5.06
CA VAL A 187 25.37 27.37 -6.30
C VAL A 187 26.75 26.80 -6.48
N ASP A 188 27.80 27.57 -6.17
CA ASP A 188 29.18 27.13 -6.22
C ASP A 188 29.42 25.92 -5.31
N LYS A 189 28.79 25.89 -4.11
CA LYS A 189 28.80 24.72 -3.21
C LYS A 189 28.21 23.47 -3.87
N VAL A 190 27.06 23.58 -4.53
CA VAL A 190 26.46 22.46 -5.27
C VAL A 190 27.38 22.00 -6.40
N ALA A 191 27.97 22.92 -7.14
CA ALA A 191 28.90 22.57 -8.23
C ALA A 191 30.20 21.94 -7.74
N GLU A 192 30.77 22.45 -6.64
CA GLU A 192 32.00 21.92 -6.00
C GLU A 192 31.83 20.50 -5.47
N SER A 193 30.61 20.09 -5.04
CA SER A 193 30.33 18.70 -4.66
C SER A 193 30.45 17.73 -5.83
N GLY A 194 30.39 18.23 -7.08
CA GLY A 194 30.38 17.43 -8.30
C GLY A 194 29.00 16.99 -8.74
N ALA A 195 27.92 17.49 -8.11
CA ALA A 195 26.55 17.22 -8.51
C ALA A 195 26.23 17.82 -9.88
N ASN A 196 25.55 17.04 -10.75
CA ASN A 196 25.00 17.51 -12.02
C ASN A 196 23.45 17.49 -12.03
N VAL A 197 22.85 16.97 -10.94
CA VAL A 197 21.40 17.01 -10.67
C VAL A 197 21.16 17.42 -9.23
N LEU A 198 20.18 18.32 -9.01
CA LEU A 198 19.80 18.82 -7.70
C LEU A 198 18.29 18.67 -7.48
N PHE A 199 17.89 17.96 -6.44
CA PHE A 199 16.51 17.96 -5.95
C PHE A 199 16.44 18.72 -4.63
N ALA A 200 15.72 19.86 -4.62
CA ALA A 200 15.51 20.66 -3.44
C ALA A 200 14.07 20.48 -2.90
N GLN A 201 13.97 20.19 -1.60
CA GLN A 201 12.66 20.11 -0.92
C GLN A 201 12.03 21.51 -0.76
N LYS A 202 12.86 22.55 -0.71
CA LYS A 202 12.47 23.95 -0.55
C LYS A 202 12.51 24.70 -1.89
N GLY A 203 12.34 26.04 -1.83
CA GLY A 203 12.43 26.90 -2.98
C GLY A 203 13.86 27.08 -3.51
N ILE A 204 13.97 27.50 -4.75
CA ILE A 204 15.20 27.92 -5.42
C ILE A 204 14.91 29.29 -6.02
N ASP A 205 15.66 30.30 -5.59
CA ASP A 205 15.58 31.67 -6.11
C ASP A 205 15.87 31.74 -7.62
N ASP A 206 15.25 32.69 -8.32
CA ASP A 206 15.40 32.81 -9.77
C ASP A 206 16.86 33.08 -10.19
N LEU A 207 17.63 33.78 -9.37
CA LEU A 207 19.05 34.01 -9.60
C LEU A 207 19.86 32.71 -9.42
N ALA A 208 19.51 31.91 -8.41
CA ALA A 208 20.11 30.57 -8.21
C ALA A 208 19.80 29.66 -9.38
N GLN A 209 18.55 29.67 -9.89
CA GLN A 209 18.16 28.88 -11.08
C GLN A 209 19.02 29.28 -12.30
N HIS A 210 19.28 30.57 -12.49
CA HIS A 210 20.11 31.06 -13.59
C HIS A 210 21.58 30.55 -13.45
N TYR A 211 22.16 30.63 -12.26
CA TYR A 211 23.53 30.13 -12.03
C TYR A 211 23.64 28.61 -12.14
N LEU A 212 22.65 27.86 -11.61
CA LEU A 212 22.59 26.40 -11.78
C LEU A 212 22.48 26.01 -13.26
N SER A 213 21.68 26.76 -14.04
CA SER A 213 21.60 26.57 -15.50
C SER A 213 22.91 26.83 -16.20
N LYS A 214 23.66 27.90 -15.81
CA LYS A 214 25.00 28.17 -16.37
C LYS A 214 26.03 27.08 -16.00
N ALA A 215 25.90 26.48 -14.81
CA ALA A 215 26.73 25.37 -14.38
C ALA A 215 26.37 24.06 -15.05
N GLY A 216 25.28 24.01 -15.84
CA GLY A 216 24.80 22.80 -16.52
C GLY A 216 24.14 21.79 -15.56
N ILE A 217 23.68 22.23 -14.39
CA ILE A 217 23.03 21.40 -13.36
C ILE A 217 21.52 21.39 -13.62
N LEU A 218 20.92 20.20 -13.74
CA LEU A 218 19.46 20.03 -13.75
C LEU A 218 18.97 20.21 -12.31
N ALA A 219 18.06 21.15 -12.06
CA ALA A 219 17.54 21.40 -10.73
C ALA A 219 16.00 21.35 -10.69
N VAL A 220 15.48 20.78 -9.60
CA VAL A 220 14.06 20.62 -9.31
C VAL A 220 13.77 21.16 -7.92
N ARG A 221 12.74 22.03 -7.80
CA ARG A 221 12.37 22.67 -6.52
C ARG A 221 11.07 22.12 -5.95
N ARG A 222 10.88 22.32 -4.63
CA ARG A 222 9.64 21.98 -3.92
C ARG A 222 9.24 20.51 -4.10
N VAL A 223 10.24 19.63 -4.08
CA VAL A 223 10.03 18.19 -4.12
C VAL A 223 9.43 17.74 -2.78
N LYS A 224 8.44 16.87 -2.80
CA LYS A 224 7.81 16.35 -1.59
C LYS A 224 8.83 15.57 -0.74
N LYS A 225 8.69 15.65 0.59
CA LYS A 225 9.57 14.92 1.51
C LYS A 225 9.61 13.41 1.20
N SER A 226 8.44 12.81 0.94
CA SER A 226 8.32 11.40 0.56
C SER A 226 9.10 11.06 -0.72
N ASP A 227 9.12 11.96 -1.72
CA ASP A 227 9.86 11.74 -2.95
C ASP A 227 11.38 11.88 -2.73
N ILE A 228 11.82 12.83 -1.89
CA ILE A 228 13.23 12.96 -1.47
C ILE A 228 13.71 11.70 -0.75
N GLU A 229 12.91 11.13 0.17
CA GLU A 229 13.24 9.90 0.88
C GLU A 229 13.33 8.71 -0.08
N LYS A 230 12.43 8.61 -1.07
CA LYS A 230 12.49 7.58 -2.11
C LYS A 230 13.69 7.76 -3.04
N LEU A 231 14.00 9.00 -3.44
CA LEU A 231 15.21 9.31 -4.21
C LEU A 231 16.48 8.93 -3.44
N ALA A 232 16.55 9.23 -2.13
CA ALA A 232 17.68 8.87 -1.29
C ALA A 232 17.91 7.35 -1.26
N ARG A 233 16.84 6.57 -1.06
CA ARG A 233 16.91 5.11 -1.10
C ARG A 233 17.27 4.58 -2.48
N ALA A 234 16.68 5.15 -3.54
CA ALA A 234 16.91 4.70 -4.90
C ALA A 234 18.33 4.97 -5.39
N THR A 235 18.92 6.09 -5.03
CA THR A 235 20.21 6.54 -5.59
C THR A 235 21.39 6.40 -4.62
N GLY A 236 21.11 6.08 -3.34
CA GLY A 236 22.12 6.06 -2.28
C GLY A 236 22.55 7.43 -1.78
N ALA A 237 21.86 8.51 -2.19
CA ALA A 237 22.17 9.86 -1.75
C ALA A 237 21.80 10.10 -0.27
N ASN A 238 22.57 10.93 0.42
CA ASN A 238 22.22 11.45 1.72
C ASN A 238 21.41 12.75 1.56
N VAL A 239 20.38 12.93 2.40
CA VAL A 239 19.60 14.18 2.42
C VAL A 239 20.29 15.22 3.30
N VAL A 240 20.84 16.24 2.67
CA VAL A 240 21.57 17.33 3.36
C VAL A 240 20.62 18.44 3.78
N THR A 241 20.64 18.79 5.07
CA THR A 241 19.78 19.83 5.64
C THR A 241 20.42 21.22 5.68
N ASN A 242 21.75 21.28 5.60
CA ASN A 242 22.50 22.51 5.49
C ASN A 242 23.43 22.42 4.28
N LEU A 243 23.27 23.33 3.33
CA LEU A 243 24.03 23.31 2.08
C LEU A 243 25.54 23.38 2.26
N GLU A 244 26.02 24.01 3.34
CA GLU A 244 27.44 24.09 3.69
C GLU A 244 28.09 22.73 3.97
N ASP A 245 27.27 21.74 4.37
CA ASP A 245 27.71 20.39 4.71
C ASP A 245 27.73 19.45 3.49
N LEU A 246 27.26 19.90 2.32
CA LEU A 246 27.18 19.09 1.10
C LEU A 246 28.57 18.73 0.59
N THR A 247 28.83 17.43 0.45
CA THR A 247 30.10 16.88 -0.05
C THR A 247 29.84 15.86 -1.18
N ALA A 248 30.90 15.42 -1.84
CA ALA A 248 30.81 14.38 -2.87
C ALA A 248 30.32 13.02 -2.32
N ASP A 249 30.54 12.74 -1.03
CA ASP A 249 30.12 11.51 -0.36
C ASP A 249 28.59 11.48 -0.08
N ASP A 250 27.92 12.60 -0.22
CA ASP A 250 26.46 12.71 -0.03
C ASP A 250 25.69 12.51 -1.34
N LEU A 251 26.41 12.45 -2.46
CA LEU A 251 25.77 12.32 -3.77
C LEU A 251 25.28 10.89 -4.02
N GLY A 252 24.09 10.79 -4.59
CA GLY A 252 23.57 9.55 -5.15
C GLY A 252 23.91 9.41 -6.62
N GLU A 253 23.76 8.20 -7.15
CA GLU A 253 24.06 7.89 -8.53
C GLU A 253 22.85 7.28 -9.26
N ALA A 254 22.64 7.70 -10.52
CA ALA A 254 21.69 7.10 -11.43
C ALA A 254 22.26 7.13 -12.85
N GLY A 255 21.91 6.14 -13.67
CA GLY A 255 22.37 6.08 -15.08
C GLY A 255 21.79 7.24 -15.87
N ILE A 256 20.53 7.59 -15.65
CA ILE A 256 19.87 8.67 -16.37
C ILE A 256 18.87 9.43 -15.49
N VAL A 257 18.86 10.75 -15.63
CA VAL A 257 17.82 11.64 -15.14
C VAL A 257 17.34 12.48 -16.30
N GLU A 258 16.04 12.36 -16.61
CA GLU A 258 15.48 13.10 -17.73
C GLU A 258 14.10 13.68 -17.44
N GLU A 259 13.78 14.79 -18.11
CA GLU A 259 12.46 15.39 -18.12
C GLU A 259 11.67 14.83 -19.31
N ARG A 260 10.55 14.20 -19.04
CA ARG A 260 9.63 13.67 -20.05
C ARG A 260 8.27 14.37 -19.96
N LYS A 261 7.70 14.67 -21.12
CA LYS A 261 6.35 15.22 -21.17
C LYS A 261 5.30 14.12 -21.19
N VAL A 262 4.45 14.11 -20.18
CA VAL A 262 3.38 13.11 -20.01
C VAL A 262 2.04 13.82 -19.88
N SER A 263 1.11 13.54 -20.79
CA SER A 263 -0.24 14.16 -20.84
C SER A 263 -0.23 15.70 -20.75
N GLY A 264 0.82 16.32 -21.33
CA GLY A 264 0.94 17.78 -21.39
C GLY A 264 1.70 18.43 -20.23
N GLU A 265 2.05 17.70 -19.20
CA GLU A 265 2.86 18.15 -18.07
C GLU A 265 4.24 17.50 -18.10
N GLU A 266 5.25 18.23 -17.61
CA GLU A 266 6.62 17.74 -17.54
C GLU A 266 6.82 16.98 -16.20
N MET A 267 7.54 15.85 -16.25
CA MET A 267 7.87 15.03 -15.11
C MET A 267 9.34 14.59 -15.18
N ILE A 268 9.99 14.46 -14.04
CA ILE A 268 11.39 14.00 -13.96
C ILE A 268 11.42 12.50 -13.67
N PHE A 269 12.14 11.76 -14.51
CA PHE A 269 12.40 10.33 -14.38
C PHE A 269 13.86 10.14 -13.95
N VAL A 270 14.06 9.39 -12.88
CA VAL A 270 15.39 8.98 -12.36
C VAL A 270 15.47 7.47 -12.51
N GLU A 271 16.26 6.98 -13.42
CA GLU A 271 16.30 5.56 -13.83
C GLU A 271 17.73 5.01 -13.82
N GLU A 272 17.86 3.69 -13.87
CA GLU A 272 19.14 2.97 -13.95
C GLU A 272 20.04 3.22 -12.71
N SER A 273 19.47 3.23 -11.53
CA SER A 273 20.24 3.38 -10.30
C SER A 273 20.85 2.04 -9.88
N SER A 274 22.15 1.99 -9.63
CA SER A 274 22.89 0.77 -9.27
C SER A 274 22.63 0.29 -7.83
N VAL A 275 22.14 1.17 -6.97
CA VAL A 275 21.88 0.89 -5.55
C VAL A 275 20.41 0.53 -5.32
N ALA A 276 19.55 0.78 -6.32
CA ALA A 276 18.14 0.88 -6.13
C ALA A 276 17.42 -0.46 -5.99
N LYS A 277 16.66 -0.51 -4.93
CA LYS A 277 15.52 -1.39 -4.76
C LYS A 277 14.21 -0.59 -4.64
N SER A 278 14.16 0.60 -5.26
CA SER A 278 12.94 1.40 -5.37
C SER A 278 12.45 1.39 -6.81
N VAL A 279 11.17 1.12 -6.96
CA VAL A 279 10.48 1.11 -8.26
C VAL A 279 9.27 2.02 -8.24
N THR A 280 8.87 2.51 -9.41
CA THR A 280 7.65 3.30 -9.55
C THR A 280 6.67 2.58 -10.48
N LEU A 281 5.49 2.25 -9.97
CA LEU A 281 4.34 1.88 -10.77
C LEU A 281 3.71 3.17 -11.32
N PHE A 282 3.87 3.41 -12.61
CA PHE A 282 3.30 4.55 -13.28
C PHE A 282 1.92 4.18 -13.82
N VAL A 283 0.87 4.63 -13.13
CA VAL A 283 -0.52 4.24 -13.37
C VAL A 283 -1.19 5.25 -14.29
N ARG A 284 -1.81 4.73 -15.36
CA ARG A 284 -2.52 5.52 -16.37
C ARG A 284 -4.02 5.21 -16.32
N GLY A 285 -4.82 6.13 -16.84
CA GLY A 285 -6.26 5.96 -16.98
C GLY A 285 -6.89 7.16 -17.70
N SER A 286 -8.12 6.99 -18.16
CA SER A 286 -8.80 7.98 -18.97
C SER A 286 -9.20 9.25 -18.21
N THR A 287 -9.53 9.12 -16.92
CA THR A 287 -9.95 10.21 -16.04
C THR A 287 -9.32 10.07 -14.67
N LYS A 288 -9.19 11.19 -13.96
CA LYS A 288 -8.64 11.21 -12.59
C LYS A 288 -9.38 10.26 -11.66
N HIS A 289 -10.70 10.20 -11.73
CA HIS A 289 -11.51 9.33 -10.86
C HIS A 289 -11.22 7.85 -11.09
N ILE A 290 -11.13 7.44 -12.36
CA ILE A 290 -10.77 6.05 -12.73
C ILE A 290 -9.35 5.73 -12.24
N VAL A 291 -8.40 6.64 -12.44
CA VAL A 291 -7.02 6.44 -11.96
C VAL A 291 -6.97 6.30 -10.44
N ASP A 292 -7.71 7.14 -9.70
CA ASP A 292 -7.77 7.06 -8.25
C ASP A 292 -8.34 5.71 -7.75
N GLU A 293 -9.31 5.15 -8.45
CA GLU A 293 -9.88 3.82 -8.15
C GLU A 293 -8.89 2.69 -8.44
N ILE A 294 -8.21 2.77 -9.60
CA ILE A 294 -7.18 1.80 -9.97
C ILE A 294 -6.02 1.83 -8.97
N VAL A 295 -5.58 3.00 -8.54
CA VAL A 295 -4.51 3.14 -7.54
C VAL A 295 -4.87 2.41 -6.24
N ARG A 296 -6.10 2.56 -5.73
CA ARG A 296 -6.54 1.83 -4.54
C ARG A 296 -6.51 0.31 -4.74
N ALA A 297 -6.94 -0.16 -5.92
CA ALA A 297 -6.89 -1.57 -6.26
C ALA A 297 -5.45 -2.11 -6.31
N ILE A 298 -4.51 -1.31 -6.84
CA ILE A 298 -3.09 -1.63 -6.90
C ILE A 298 -2.47 -1.64 -5.50
N GLU A 299 -2.76 -0.65 -4.63
CA GLU A 299 -2.28 -0.59 -3.25
C GLU A 299 -2.69 -1.85 -2.46
N ASP A 300 -3.96 -2.26 -2.58
CA ASP A 300 -4.45 -3.49 -1.97
C ASP A 300 -3.72 -4.72 -2.53
N ALA A 301 -3.54 -4.79 -3.85
CA ALA A 301 -2.88 -5.93 -4.48
C ALA A 301 -1.38 -6.02 -4.12
N ILE A 302 -0.66 -4.89 -4.02
CA ILE A 302 0.73 -4.85 -3.53
C ILE A 302 0.81 -5.45 -2.12
N GLY A 303 -0.06 -5.02 -1.21
CA GLY A 303 -0.08 -5.52 0.16
C GLY A 303 -0.33 -7.03 0.24
N VAL A 304 -1.24 -7.53 -0.58
CA VAL A 304 -1.62 -8.95 -0.63
C VAL A 304 -0.50 -9.79 -1.26
N VAL A 305 0.14 -9.33 -2.35
CA VAL A 305 1.26 -10.01 -2.99
C VAL A 305 2.48 -10.01 -2.06
N ALA A 306 2.80 -8.89 -1.41
CA ALA A 306 3.89 -8.80 -0.44
C ALA A 306 3.73 -9.81 0.70
N ALA A 307 2.52 -9.88 1.29
CA ALA A 307 2.20 -10.88 2.32
C ALA A 307 2.38 -12.31 1.83
N THR A 308 2.05 -12.57 0.56
CA THR A 308 2.19 -13.89 -0.03
C THR A 308 3.66 -14.26 -0.24
N VAL A 309 4.47 -13.32 -0.71
CA VAL A 309 5.93 -13.52 -0.88
C VAL A 309 6.62 -13.79 0.46
N GLU A 310 6.21 -13.08 1.52
CA GLU A 310 6.78 -13.26 2.86
C GLU A 310 6.42 -14.61 3.51
N ASP A 311 5.16 -15.07 3.34
CA ASP A 311 4.65 -16.26 4.01
C ASP A 311 4.76 -17.54 3.20
N ASP A 312 4.89 -17.44 1.88
CA ASP A 312 4.88 -18.56 0.91
C ASP A 312 3.66 -19.48 1.06
N LYS A 313 2.51 -18.93 1.49
CA LYS A 313 1.28 -19.69 1.79
C LYS A 313 0.03 -18.97 1.33
N VAL A 314 -0.78 -19.71 0.59
CA VAL A 314 -2.07 -19.25 0.07
C VAL A 314 -3.19 -20.22 0.40
N VAL A 315 -4.43 -19.76 0.27
CA VAL A 315 -5.66 -20.57 0.37
C VAL A 315 -6.57 -20.31 -0.84
N ALA A 316 -7.44 -21.23 -1.13
CA ALA A 316 -8.48 -21.01 -2.15
C ALA A 316 -9.45 -19.91 -1.67
N GLY A 317 -9.94 -19.08 -2.60
CA GLY A 317 -10.90 -18.02 -2.30
C GLY A 317 -12.37 -18.47 -2.41
N GLY A 318 -13.28 -17.53 -2.68
CA GLY A 318 -14.70 -17.84 -2.89
C GLY A 318 -15.42 -18.41 -1.65
N GLY A 319 -14.94 -18.13 -0.44
CA GLY A 319 -15.49 -18.65 0.80
C GLY A 319 -15.08 -20.10 1.14
N ALA A 320 -14.18 -20.71 0.36
CA ALA A 320 -13.71 -22.08 0.59
C ALA A 320 -13.07 -22.27 1.98
N PRO A 321 -12.15 -21.40 2.46
CA PRO A 321 -11.52 -21.59 3.78
C PRO A 321 -12.54 -21.52 4.91
N GLU A 322 -13.53 -20.62 4.80
CA GLU A 322 -14.56 -20.42 5.81
C GLU A 322 -15.42 -21.66 5.96
N ILE A 323 -15.82 -22.30 4.87
CA ILE A 323 -16.58 -23.55 4.90
C ILE A 323 -15.72 -24.72 5.41
N ALA A 324 -14.46 -24.84 4.99
CA ALA A 324 -13.54 -25.85 5.47
C ALA A 324 -13.32 -25.76 6.99
N MET A 325 -13.12 -24.53 7.50
CA MET A 325 -13.01 -24.26 8.93
C MET A 325 -14.30 -24.55 9.67
N ALA A 326 -15.46 -24.09 9.15
CA ALA A 326 -16.75 -24.33 9.77
C ALA A 326 -17.05 -25.81 9.95
N LYS A 327 -16.73 -26.63 8.93
CA LYS A 327 -16.89 -28.09 8.99
C LYS A 327 -16.00 -28.71 10.09
N LYS A 328 -14.68 -28.48 10.03
CA LYS A 328 -13.74 -29.06 10.99
C LYS A 328 -13.95 -28.53 12.42
N LEU A 329 -14.45 -27.29 12.60
CA LEU A 329 -14.80 -26.76 13.91
C LEU A 329 -16.04 -27.42 14.51
N LYS A 330 -17.02 -27.81 13.70
CA LYS A 330 -18.17 -28.62 14.17
C LYS A 330 -17.72 -29.98 14.69
N ASP A 331 -16.85 -30.67 13.94
CA ASP A 331 -16.25 -31.94 14.38
C ASP A 331 -15.42 -31.74 15.70
N TYR A 332 -14.69 -30.62 15.80
CA TYR A 332 -13.95 -30.28 17.02
C TYR A 332 -14.90 -30.01 18.19
N ALA A 333 -15.99 -29.29 17.97
CA ALA A 333 -16.99 -29.01 18.99
C ALA A 333 -17.56 -30.32 19.58
N ASP A 334 -17.84 -31.33 18.75
CA ASP A 334 -18.34 -32.61 19.21
C ASP A 334 -17.32 -33.38 20.09
N SER A 335 -16.04 -33.04 19.98
CA SER A 335 -14.97 -33.61 20.80
C SER A 335 -14.78 -32.92 22.17
N ILE A 336 -15.34 -31.72 22.36
CA ILE A 336 -15.22 -30.95 23.59
C ILE A 336 -16.36 -31.27 24.55
N SER A 337 -16.07 -31.37 25.84
CA SER A 337 -17.08 -31.49 26.87
C SER A 337 -17.38 -30.09 27.47
N GLY A 338 -18.66 -29.89 27.85
CA GLY A 338 -19.07 -28.65 28.51
C GLY A 338 -19.87 -27.71 27.64
N ARG A 339 -20.20 -26.52 28.17
CA ARG A 339 -21.02 -25.53 27.48
C ARG A 339 -20.23 -24.74 26.41
N GLU A 340 -18.91 -24.78 26.47
CA GLU A 340 -17.99 -24.21 25.47
C GLU A 340 -18.23 -24.79 24.07
N GLN A 341 -18.66 -26.08 24.01
CA GLN A 341 -19.09 -26.72 22.75
C GLN A 341 -20.10 -25.89 21.96
N LEU A 342 -21.08 -25.29 22.65
CA LEU A 342 -22.13 -24.47 22.03
C LEU A 342 -21.53 -23.19 21.41
N ALA A 343 -20.57 -22.58 22.09
CA ALA A 343 -19.88 -21.39 21.59
C ALA A 343 -18.98 -21.72 20.38
N VAL A 344 -18.28 -22.85 20.38
CA VAL A 344 -17.48 -23.31 19.24
C VAL A 344 -18.37 -23.60 18.02
N ASN A 345 -19.52 -24.23 18.23
CA ASN A 345 -20.51 -24.45 17.14
C ASN A 345 -21.05 -23.13 16.61
N ALA A 346 -21.38 -22.16 17.47
CA ALA A 346 -21.82 -20.84 17.05
C ALA A 346 -20.75 -20.09 16.25
N PHE A 347 -19.47 -20.23 16.63
CA PHE A 347 -18.34 -19.69 15.88
C PHE A 347 -18.22 -20.34 14.49
N ALA A 348 -18.34 -21.66 14.38
CA ALA A 348 -18.33 -22.37 13.13
C ALA A 348 -19.45 -21.91 12.18
N GLU A 349 -20.67 -21.70 12.72
CA GLU A 349 -21.77 -21.16 11.95
C GLU A 349 -21.56 -19.70 11.53
N ALA A 350 -20.90 -18.89 12.37
CA ALA A 350 -20.62 -17.49 12.07
C ALA A 350 -19.65 -17.34 10.88
N LEU A 351 -18.70 -18.26 10.67
CA LEU A 351 -17.80 -18.24 9.51
C LEU A 351 -18.55 -18.39 8.19
N GLU A 352 -19.67 -19.11 8.17
CA GLU A 352 -20.48 -19.30 6.97
C GLU A 352 -21.15 -18.02 6.46
N ILE A 353 -21.07 -16.90 7.22
CA ILE A 353 -21.60 -15.62 6.78
C ILE A 353 -20.83 -15.07 5.57
N VAL A 354 -19.53 -15.37 5.44
CA VAL A 354 -18.70 -14.90 4.34
C VAL A 354 -19.21 -15.45 2.99
N PRO A 355 -19.31 -16.76 2.75
CA PRO A 355 -19.86 -17.28 1.49
C PRO A 355 -21.33 -16.92 1.30
N LYS A 356 -22.14 -16.76 2.35
CA LYS A 356 -23.52 -16.25 2.23
C LYS A 356 -23.56 -14.85 1.67
N THR A 357 -22.74 -13.96 2.21
CA THR A 357 -22.67 -12.57 1.76
C THR A 357 -22.14 -12.47 0.33
N LEU A 358 -21.19 -13.35 -0.06
CA LEU A 358 -20.73 -13.45 -1.44
C LEU A 358 -21.87 -13.84 -2.38
N ALA A 359 -22.69 -14.84 -2.02
CA ALA A 359 -23.84 -15.27 -2.80
C ALA A 359 -24.88 -14.14 -2.94
N GLU A 360 -25.22 -13.46 -1.85
CA GLU A 360 -26.18 -12.35 -1.84
C GLU A 360 -25.71 -11.18 -2.72
N ASN A 361 -24.44 -10.81 -2.63
CA ASN A 361 -23.84 -9.76 -3.46
C ASN A 361 -23.80 -10.12 -4.95
N ALA A 362 -23.70 -11.42 -5.26
CA ALA A 362 -23.78 -11.94 -6.62
C ALA A 362 -25.23 -12.10 -7.12
N GLY A 363 -26.25 -11.79 -6.29
CA GLY A 363 -27.67 -11.98 -6.63
C GLY A 363 -28.14 -13.43 -6.65
N LEU A 364 -27.41 -14.30 -5.94
CA LEU A 364 -27.70 -15.74 -5.83
C LEU A 364 -28.52 -16.03 -4.56
N ASP A 365 -29.19 -17.18 -4.53
CA ASP A 365 -29.78 -17.68 -3.29
C ASP A 365 -28.68 -18.13 -2.33
N SER A 366 -28.58 -17.45 -1.18
CA SER A 366 -27.51 -17.70 -0.21
C SER A 366 -27.68 -19.01 0.55
N ILE A 367 -28.91 -19.54 0.65
CA ILE A 367 -29.18 -20.81 1.32
C ILE A 367 -28.79 -21.96 0.41
N ASP A 368 -29.25 -21.95 -0.84
CA ASP A 368 -28.93 -22.97 -1.83
C ASP A 368 -27.42 -23.02 -2.08
N SER A 369 -26.78 -21.85 -2.25
CA SER A 369 -25.32 -21.74 -2.39
C SER A 369 -24.54 -22.34 -1.22
N LEU A 370 -25.01 -22.13 0.01
CA LEU A 370 -24.38 -22.69 1.21
C LEU A 370 -24.54 -24.23 1.27
N VAL A 371 -25.71 -24.74 0.91
CA VAL A 371 -25.97 -26.19 0.87
C VAL A 371 -25.04 -26.86 -0.14
N ASP A 372 -24.92 -26.29 -1.34
CA ASP A 372 -24.03 -26.80 -2.38
C ASP A 372 -22.56 -26.75 -1.97
N LEU A 373 -22.12 -25.65 -1.34
CA LEU A 373 -20.76 -25.52 -0.81
C LEU A 373 -20.45 -26.58 0.25
N ARG A 374 -21.34 -26.79 1.22
CA ARG A 374 -21.17 -27.81 2.26
C ARG A 374 -21.08 -29.19 1.65
N ALA A 375 -21.92 -29.52 0.66
CA ALA A 375 -21.89 -30.80 -0.05
C ALA A 375 -20.57 -31.01 -0.82
N ALA A 376 -20.06 -29.96 -1.49
CA ALA A 376 -18.79 -30.01 -2.21
C ALA A 376 -17.59 -30.22 -1.27
N HIS A 377 -17.64 -29.64 -0.08
CA HIS A 377 -16.59 -29.77 0.96
C HIS A 377 -16.52 -31.16 1.61
N GLU A 378 -17.41 -32.08 1.28
CA GLU A 378 -17.21 -33.50 1.66
C GLU A 378 -16.00 -34.11 0.97
N ASN A 379 -15.65 -33.63 -0.22
CA ASN A 379 -14.62 -34.21 -1.06
C ASN A 379 -13.36 -33.36 -1.21
N SER A 380 -13.45 -32.02 -1.06
CA SER A 380 -12.33 -31.11 -1.32
C SER A 380 -12.48 -29.79 -0.57
N ALA A 381 -11.40 -29.34 0.05
CA ALA A 381 -11.34 -28.08 0.83
C ALA A 381 -11.14 -26.82 -0.04
N VAL A 382 -10.94 -26.96 -1.36
CA VAL A 382 -10.70 -25.83 -2.28
C VAL A 382 -11.94 -25.40 -3.04
N MET A 383 -13.09 -26.03 -2.75
CA MET A 383 -14.36 -25.72 -3.39
C MET A 383 -14.94 -24.42 -2.84
N GLY A 384 -15.15 -23.43 -3.71
CA GLY A 384 -15.71 -22.14 -3.35
C GLY A 384 -16.80 -21.68 -4.32
N LEU A 385 -17.38 -20.53 -4.05
CA LEU A 385 -18.41 -19.93 -4.89
C LEU A 385 -17.75 -19.09 -6.00
N ASP A 386 -17.94 -19.49 -7.24
CA ASP A 386 -17.63 -18.64 -8.38
C ASP A 386 -18.79 -17.66 -8.61
N VAL A 387 -18.59 -16.42 -8.22
CA VAL A 387 -19.60 -15.36 -8.31
C VAL A 387 -19.97 -14.97 -9.74
N PHE A 388 -19.12 -15.28 -10.73
CA PHE A 388 -19.38 -14.99 -12.14
C PHE A 388 -20.28 -16.02 -12.78
N THR A 389 -20.08 -17.29 -12.45
CA THR A 389 -20.91 -18.39 -12.97
C THR A 389 -22.09 -18.74 -12.07
N GLY A 390 -22.07 -18.28 -10.82
CA GLY A 390 -23.06 -18.62 -9.80
C GLY A 390 -23.03 -20.07 -9.34
N LYS A 391 -21.88 -20.76 -9.49
CA LYS A 391 -21.72 -22.18 -9.17
C LYS A 391 -20.57 -22.43 -8.22
N VAL A 392 -20.66 -23.55 -7.51
CA VAL A 392 -19.52 -24.07 -6.75
C VAL A 392 -18.49 -24.68 -7.70
N ALA A 393 -17.24 -24.25 -7.56
CA ALA A 393 -16.14 -24.68 -8.41
C ALA A 393 -14.84 -24.83 -7.61
N ASP A 394 -13.86 -25.51 -8.19
CA ASP A 394 -12.48 -25.51 -7.64
C ASP A 394 -11.85 -24.15 -7.82
N MET A 395 -11.66 -23.41 -6.71
CA MET A 395 -11.13 -22.05 -6.73
C MET A 395 -9.65 -22.01 -7.06
N LYS A 396 -8.91 -23.08 -6.80
CA LYS A 396 -7.50 -23.18 -7.18
C LYS A 396 -7.37 -23.27 -8.71
N GLU A 397 -8.18 -24.11 -9.36
CA GLU A 397 -8.24 -24.21 -10.83
C GLU A 397 -8.79 -22.93 -11.45
N ALA A 398 -9.79 -22.30 -10.84
CA ALA A 398 -10.35 -21.02 -11.27
C ALA A 398 -9.38 -19.84 -11.08
N GLY A 399 -8.27 -20.04 -10.37
CA GLY A 399 -7.29 -18.97 -10.10
C GLY A 399 -7.75 -17.94 -9.06
N VAL A 400 -8.76 -18.26 -8.25
CA VAL A 400 -9.24 -17.40 -7.16
C VAL A 400 -8.53 -17.80 -5.88
N ILE A 401 -7.43 -17.11 -5.59
CA ILE A 401 -6.47 -17.47 -4.54
C ILE A 401 -6.23 -16.25 -3.65
N GLU A 402 -6.12 -16.48 -2.33
CA GLU A 402 -5.91 -15.44 -1.33
C GLU A 402 -4.75 -15.81 -0.39
N PRO A 403 -4.00 -14.82 0.18
CA PRO A 403 -2.98 -15.13 1.17
C PRO A 403 -3.59 -15.71 2.44
N LYS A 404 -2.99 -16.75 2.98
CA LYS A 404 -3.41 -17.33 4.26
C LYS A 404 -3.43 -16.29 5.40
N ARG A 405 -2.45 -15.38 5.43
CA ARG A 405 -2.31 -14.31 6.45
C ARG A 405 -3.56 -13.44 6.55
N VAL A 406 -4.18 -13.11 5.42
CA VAL A 406 -5.39 -12.28 5.38
C VAL A 406 -6.54 -12.95 6.12
N LYS A 407 -6.79 -14.24 5.86
CA LYS A 407 -7.84 -15.01 6.52
C LYS A 407 -7.55 -15.21 8.01
N LYS A 408 -6.30 -15.55 8.35
CA LYS A 408 -5.86 -15.67 9.74
C LYS A 408 -6.13 -14.38 10.53
N GLN A 409 -5.73 -13.23 9.97
CA GLN A 409 -5.92 -11.93 10.59
C GLN A 409 -7.40 -11.55 10.72
N ALA A 410 -8.22 -11.86 9.71
CA ALA A 410 -9.65 -11.59 9.74
C ALA A 410 -10.33 -12.33 10.89
N ILE A 411 -10.06 -13.62 11.04
CA ILE A 411 -10.64 -14.46 12.09
C ILE A 411 -10.19 -14.01 13.47
N GLN A 412 -8.89 -13.78 13.65
CA GLN A 412 -8.34 -13.35 14.93
C GLN A 412 -8.95 -12.02 15.38
N SER A 413 -8.93 -11.00 14.51
CA SER A 413 -9.47 -9.68 14.85
C SER A 413 -10.98 -9.70 15.10
N ALA A 414 -11.73 -10.51 14.35
CA ALA A 414 -13.17 -10.66 14.55
C ALA A 414 -13.48 -11.32 15.89
N SER A 415 -12.74 -12.38 16.25
CA SER A 415 -12.87 -13.06 17.54
C SER A 415 -12.55 -12.14 18.71
N GLU A 416 -11.41 -11.43 18.67
CA GLU A 416 -11.00 -10.48 19.70
C GLU A 416 -12.04 -9.37 19.91
N ALA A 417 -12.60 -8.81 18.82
CA ALA A 417 -13.64 -7.80 18.89
C ALA A 417 -14.92 -8.36 19.53
N ALA A 418 -15.36 -9.55 19.11
CA ALA A 418 -16.53 -10.19 19.65
C ALA A 418 -16.35 -10.54 21.13
N GLU A 419 -15.18 -11.04 21.54
CA GLU A 419 -14.86 -11.32 22.95
C GLU A 419 -14.90 -10.06 23.80
N MET A 420 -14.31 -8.95 23.33
CA MET A 420 -14.29 -7.69 24.08
C MET A 420 -15.69 -7.13 24.28
N ILE A 421 -16.51 -7.09 23.21
CA ILE A 421 -17.86 -6.54 23.27
C ILE A 421 -18.77 -7.43 24.13
N SER A 422 -18.67 -8.76 24.03
CA SER A 422 -19.48 -9.70 24.82
C SER A 422 -19.21 -9.65 26.33
N ARG A 423 -18.12 -8.98 26.77
CA ARG A 423 -17.76 -8.79 28.18
C ARG A 423 -18.20 -7.47 28.77
N ILE A 424 -18.83 -6.61 27.97
CA ILE A 424 -19.33 -5.30 28.44
C ILE A 424 -20.62 -5.53 29.23
N ASP A 425 -20.60 -5.21 30.53
CA ASP A 425 -21.76 -5.36 31.42
C ASP A 425 -22.68 -4.13 31.35
N ASP A 426 -22.12 -2.91 31.18
CA ASP A 426 -22.86 -1.67 31.16
C ASP A 426 -22.33 -0.68 30.12
N VAL A 427 -23.22 0.03 29.44
CA VAL A 427 -22.89 1.15 28.54
C VAL A 427 -23.46 2.43 29.14
N ILE A 428 -22.57 3.36 29.52
CA ILE A 428 -22.98 4.68 30.02
C ILE A 428 -22.97 5.64 28.82
N ASP A 429 -24.17 6.09 28.46
CA ASP A 429 -24.32 7.18 27.47
C ASP A 429 -24.06 8.53 28.16
N SER A 430 -22.96 9.18 27.80
CA SER A 430 -22.64 10.54 28.23
C SER A 430 -23.21 11.63 27.34
N SER A 431 -24.17 11.28 26.46
CA SER A 431 -24.84 12.24 25.60
C SER A 431 -25.71 13.19 26.43
N GLY A 432 -25.19 14.34 26.67
CA GLY A 432 -25.98 15.54 26.96
C GLY A 432 -26.08 15.88 28.41
N THR A 433 -25.42 16.87 28.78
CA THR A 433 -25.97 18.10 29.30
C THR A 433 -24.93 19.18 29.07
N GLY A 434 -24.89 19.71 27.86
CA GLY A 434 -24.35 21.04 27.62
C GLY A 434 -25.55 21.99 27.72
N ASP A 435 -25.73 22.59 28.84
CA ASP A 435 -26.40 23.88 28.98
C ASP A 435 -25.43 24.99 28.61
#